data_28cd1772030f55ef78dfed8f6d8b7363
#
_entry.id   28cd1772030f55ef78dfed8f6d8b7363
#
_cell.length_a   1.000
_cell.length_b   1.000
_cell.length_c   1.000
_cell.angle_alpha   90.00
_cell.angle_beta   90.00
_cell.angle_gamma   90.00
#
_symmetry.space_group_name_H-M   'P 1'
#
loop_
_entity.id
_entity.type
_entity.pdbx_description
1 polymer ?
#
loop_
_entity_poly.entity_id
_entity_poly.type
_entity_poly.pdbx_seq_one_letter_code
_entity_poly.pdbx_strand_id
1 'polypeptide(L)'
;MKSLFKVTLLATTMAVALNAPLTFAAETVTKAATEAKAAPATDSKSAFKNDDQKSAYALGASLGRYMENSLKEQEKLGIKLDKAQLIAGVQDAFADKSKLSDQEIEQTLQAFETRVKTAAQQKMEKDAAENEAKGKAYRDAYAKKQGVKKANSGLLYKVEKAGTGEAPKDSDTVVVNYKGTLIDGKEFDNSYTRGEPLSFRLDGVIPGWTEGLKNIKRSEERR
;
A
#
# COMPACT_ATOMS: atom_id res chain seq x y z
N MET A 1 12.41 49.05 5.98
CA MET A 1 11.16 48.30 6.19
C MET A 1 11.43 46.86 5.85
N LYS A 2 11.53 46.02 6.86
CA LYS A 2 11.88 44.61 6.70
C LYS A 2 10.61 43.83 6.31
N SER A 3 10.57 43.35 5.07
CA SER A 3 9.51 42.47 4.59
C SER A 3 9.68 41.08 5.25
N LEU A 4 8.73 40.72 6.10
CA LEU A 4 8.60 39.35 6.60
C LEU A 4 8.05 38.48 5.45
N PHE A 5 8.93 37.81 4.75
CA PHE A 5 8.54 36.71 3.89
C PHE A 5 8.07 35.56 4.78
N LYS A 6 6.77 35.32 4.78
CA LYS A 6 6.19 34.09 5.30
C LYS A 6 6.60 32.96 4.37
N VAL A 7 7.65 32.24 4.74
CA VAL A 7 7.94 30.94 4.15
C VAL A 7 6.81 30.00 4.56
N THR A 8 5.81 29.88 3.70
CA THR A 8 4.83 28.82 3.80
C THR A 8 5.54 27.55 3.37
N LEU A 9 5.96 26.78 4.35
CA LEU A 9 6.48 25.42 4.14
C LEU A 9 5.38 24.61 3.45
N LEU A 10 5.43 24.54 2.14
CA LEU A 10 4.55 23.70 1.34
C LEU A 10 5.02 22.24 1.55
N ALA A 11 4.62 21.67 2.67
CA ALA A 11 4.63 20.23 2.84
C ALA A 11 3.54 19.68 1.91
N THR A 12 3.85 19.59 0.60
CA THR A 12 3.07 18.78 -0.31
C THR A 12 3.27 17.33 0.10
N THR A 13 2.47 16.91 1.06
CA THR A 13 2.19 15.52 1.29
C THR A 13 1.71 14.93 -0.02
N MET A 14 2.51 14.09 -0.66
CA MET A 14 1.99 13.13 -1.62
C MET A 14 1.09 12.15 -0.85
N ALA A 15 -0.11 12.62 -0.52
CA ALA A 15 -1.21 11.77 -0.13
C ALA A 15 -1.74 11.16 -1.44
N VAL A 16 -1.29 9.97 -1.75
CA VAL A 16 -2.13 9.06 -2.53
C VAL A 16 -3.38 8.88 -1.69
N ALA A 17 -4.47 9.48 -2.14
CA ALA A 17 -5.74 9.51 -1.46
C ALA A 17 -6.28 8.09 -1.31
N LEU A 18 -6.13 7.52 -0.14
CA LEU A 18 -7.08 6.56 0.40
C LEU A 18 -8.03 7.39 1.27
N ASN A 19 -9.16 7.78 0.67
CA ASN A 19 -10.27 8.38 1.40
C ASN A 19 -10.80 7.39 2.43
N ALA A 20 -10.47 7.62 3.70
CA ALA A 20 -11.26 7.13 4.82
C ALA A 20 -11.34 8.28 5.84
N PRO A 21 -12.54 8.66 6.31
CA PRO A 21 -12.69 9.70 7.33
C PRO A 21 -12.21 9.18 8.67
N LEU A 22 -11.18 9.83 9.22
CA LEU A 22 -10.81 9.65 10.63
C LEU A 22 -11.84 10.36 11.52
N THR A 23 -12.85 9.62 11.94
CA THR A 23 -13.63 10.00 13.11
C THR A 23 -12.83 9.63 14.36
N PHE A 24 -12.34 10.65 15.05
CA PHE A 24 -11.79 10.52 16.40
C PHE A 24 -12.93 10.13 17.36
N ALA A 25 -13.04 8.84 17.68
CA ALA A 25 -13.77 8.38 18.85
C ALA A 25 -12.73 8.07 19.93
N ALA A 26 -12.60 8.98 20.88
CA ALA A 26 -11.95 8.71 22.15
C ALA A 26 -12.89 7.84 22.98
N GLU A 27 -12.63 6.54 23.06
CA GLU A 27 -13.05 5.73 24.21
C GLU A 27 -12.39 4.34 24.18
N THR A 28 -11.91 3.96 25.37
CA THR A 28 -11.47 2.62 25.79
C THR A 28 -10.12 2.10 25.26
N VAL A 29 -9.03 2.72 25.74
CA VAL A 29 -7.77 2.00 25.94
C VAL A 29 -7.80 1.40 27.37
N THR A 30 -8.41 0.24 27.51
CA THR A 30 -8.15 -0.62 28.67
C THR A 30 -8.25 -2.09 28.22
N LYS A 31 -7.10 -2.74 28.32
CA LYS A 31 -6.93 -4.20 28.32
C LYS A 31 -6.54 -4.88 27.01
N ALA A 32 -5.28 -4.69 26.59
CA ALA A 32 -4.45 -5.72 25.95
C ALA A 32 -2.97 -5.30 26.05
N ALA A 33 -2.49 -5.04 27.26
CA ALA A 33 -1.06 -4.97 27.54
C ALA A 33 -0.68 -6.29 28.20
N THR A 34 -0.40 -7.31 27.41
CA THR A 34 0.29 -8.50 27.91
C THR A 34 1.13 -9.10 26.80
N GLU A 35 2.43 -9.06 27.04
CA GLU A 35 3.50 -9.78 26.35
C GLU A 35 4.01 -9.28 24.99
N ALA A 36 4.46 -8.03 24.93
CA ALA A 36 5.65 -7.74 24.15
C ALA A 36 6.85 -7.91 25.09
N LYS A 37 7.59 -9.00 24.93
CA LYS A 37 8.85 -9.30 25.64
C LYS A 37 9.80 -8.11 25.44
N ALA A 38 9.90 -7.26 26.47
CA ALA A 38 10.85 -6.16 26.50
C ALA A 38 12.25 -6.74 26.33
N ALA A 39 12.92 -6.37 25.25
CA ALA A 39 14.36 -6.57 25.15
C ALA A 39 14.99 -5.86 26.36
N PRO A 40 16.02 -6.44 27.01
CA PRO A 40 16.61 -5.84 28.19
C PRO A 40 17.10 -4.44 27.86
N ALA A 41 16.64 -3.46 28.63
CA ALA A 41 17.22 -2.13 28.64
C ALA A 41 18.68 -2.31 29.08
N THR A 42 19.59 -2.28 28.12
CA THR A 42 21.00 -2.11 28.43
C THR A 42 21.12 -0.74 29.08
N ASP A 43 21.57 -0.71 30.33
CA ASP A 43 22.04 0.48 31.03
C ASP A 43 23.21 1.08 30.24
N SER A 44 22.92 1.71 29.12
CA SER A 44 23.87 2.58 28.45
C SER A 44 23.87 3.90 29.23
N LYS A 45 24.98 4.21 29.92
CA LYS A 45 25.29 5.57 30.35
C LYS A 45 24.77 6.50 29.28
N SER A 46 23.81 7.36 29.63
CA SER A 46 23.12 8.23 28.67
C SER A 46 24.18 8.95 27.82
N ALA A 47 24.15 8.72 26.51
CA ALA A 47 25.01 9.41 25.56
C ALA A 47 24.74 10.93 25.52
N PHE A 48 23.73 11.38 26.26
CA PHE A 48 23.26 12.75 26.31
C PHE A 48 23.40 13.32 27.72
N LYS A 49 23.81 14.60 27.80
CA LYS A 49 24.03 15.30 29.08
C LYS A 49 22.72 15.70 29.78
N ASN A 50 21.63 15.89 29.02
CA ASN A 50 20.33 16.30 29.52
C ASN A 50 19.24 15.87 28.55
N ASP A 51 17.99 16.06 28.95
CA ASP A 51 16.79 15.68 28.15
C ASP A 51 16.64 16.52 26.89
N ASP A 52 17.09 17.77 26.87
CA ASP A 52 17.04 18.62 25.67
C ASP A 52 17.96 18.08 24.56
N GLN A 53 19.17 17.63 24.91
CA GLN A 53 20.08 17.01 23.96
C GLN A 53 19.50 15.70 23.41
N LYS A 54 18.92 14.90 24.29
CA LYS A 54 18.25 13.65 23.90
C LYS A 54 17.06 13.91 22.98
N SER A 55 16.26 14.93 23.29
CA SER A 55 15.11 15.35 22.48
C SER A 55 15.53 15.88 21.11
N ALA A 56 16.55 16.73 21.07
CA ALA A 56 17.11 17.24 19.81
C ALA A 56 17.65 16.11 18.93
N TYR A 57 18.37 15.16 19.51
CA TYR A 57 18.84 13.97 18.78
C TYR A 57 17.68 13.11 18.26
N ALA A 58 16.65 12.91 19.08
CA ALA A 58 15.48 12.13 18.69
C ALA A 58 14.72 12.77 17.52
N LEU A 59 14.57 14.10 17.51
CA LEU A 59 14.00 14.85 16.39
C LEU A 59 14.83 14.67 15.12
N GLY A 60 16.14 14.84 15.21
CA GLY A 60 17.05 14.63 14.08
C GLY A 60 17.01 13.20 13.54
N ALA A 61 17.02 12.21 14.43
CA ALA A 61 16.92 10.80 14.06
C ALA A 61 15.56 10.46 13.40
N SER A 62 14.48 11.05 13.87
CA SER A 62 13.15 10.90 13.27
C SER A 62 13.10 11.50 11.86
N LEU A 63 13.61 12.71 11.69
CA LEU A 63 13.72 13.37 10.38
C LEU A 63 14.59 12.55 9.42
N GLY A 64 15.72 12.05 9.89
CA GLY A 64 16.63 11.22 9.08
C GLY A 64 15.96 9.93 8.59
N ARG A 65 15.14 9.26 9.43
CA ARG A 65 14.36 8.08 9.03
C ARG A 65 13.29 8.43 7.98
N TYR A 66 12.61 9.55 8.15
CA TYR A 66 11.64 10.03 7.17
C TYR A 66 12.30 10.27 5.81
N MET A 67 13.42 10.97 5.79
CA MET A 67 14.21 11.23 4.58
C MET A 67 14.69 9.92 3.93
N GLU A 68 15.22 8.99 4.72
CA GLU A 68 15.66 7.67 4.24
C GLU A 68 14.53 6.89 3.56
N ASN A 69 13.33 6.89 4.15
CA ASN A 69 12.18 6.24 3.55
C ASN A 69 11.76 6.93 2.24
N SER A 70 11.79 8.27 2.20
CA SER A 70 11.51 9.03 0.98
C SER A 70 12.50 8.69 -0.13
N LEU A 71 13.80 8.61 0.18
CA LEU A 71 14.83 8.21 -0.80
C LEU A 71 14.57 6.81 -1.36
N LYS A 72 14.18 5.85 -0.52
CA LYS A 72 13.85 4.50 -0.94
C LYS A 72 12.63 4.45 -1.88
N GLU A 73 11.62 5.26 -1.62
CA GLU A 73 10.46 5.35 -2.52
C GLU A 73 10.84 5.95 -3.88
N GLN A 74 11.71 6.96 -3.89
CA GLN A 74 12.22 7.55 -5.13
C GLN A 74 13.12 6.57 -5.90
N GLU A 75 13.91 5.76 -5.20
CA GLU A 75 14.72 4.70 -5.82
C GLU A 75 13.88 3.65 -6.56
N LYS A 76 12.68 3.33 -6.05
CA LYS A 76 11.71 2.47 -6.75
C LYS A 76 11.22 3.05 -8.08
N LEU A 77 11.31 4.37 -8.22
CA LEU A 77 11.02 5.10 -9.46
C LEU A 77 12.25 5.25 -10.37
N GLY A 78 13.40 4.67 -9.98
CA GLY A 78 14.66 4.81 -10.69
C GLY A 78 15.38 6.14 -10.43
N ILE A 79 14.94 6.92 -9.44
CA ILE A 79 15.55 8.19 -9.06
C ILE A 79 16.48 7.95 -7.87
N LYS A 80 17.79 8.04 -8.13
CA LYS A 80 18.81 7.92 -7.09
C LYS A 80 19.35 9.30 -6.72
N LEU A 81 19.08 9.73 -5.49
CA LEU A 81 19.64 10.95 -4.92
C LEU A 81 20.85 10.62 -4.06
N ASP A 82 21.82 11.50 -4.07
CA ASP A 82 23.02 11.38 -3.24
C ASP A 82 22.68 11.75 -1.79
N LYS A 83 22.69 10.76 -0.93
CA LYS A 83 22.44 10.90 0.50
C LYS A 83 23.44 11.82 1.19
N ALA A 84 24.71 11.82 0.76
CA ALA A 84 25.71 12.69 1.34
C ALA A 84 25.44 14.15 1.03
N GLN A 85 24.98 14.47 -0.20
CA GLN A 85 24.60 15.83 -0.57
C GLN A 85 23.33 16.29 0.18
N LEU A 86 22.38 15.40 0.43
CA LEU A 86 21.20 15.71 1.22
C LEU A 86 21.58 16.07 2.66
N ILE A 87 22.46 15.30 3.30
CA ILE A 87 22.96 15.58 4.65
C ILE A 87 23.76 16.90 4.68
N ALA A 88 24.61 17.12 3.67
CA ALA A 88 25.37 18.37 3.55
C ALA A 88 24.45 19.59 3.41
N GLY A 89 23.39 19.48 2.61
CA GLY A 89 22.40 20.56 2.47
C GLY A 89 21.71 20.91 3.78
N VAL A 90 21.36 19.90 4.61
CA VAL A 90 20.79 20.13 5.94
C VAL A 90 21.80 20.84 6.85
N GLN A 91 23.07 20.39 6.86
CA GLN A 91 24.13 21.00 7.68
C GLN A 91 24.41 22.45 7.25
N ASP A 92 24.51 22.69 5.95
CA ASP A 92 24.76 24.02 5.39
C ASP A 92 23.61 24.98 5.74
N ALA A 93 22.35 24.50 5.68
CA ALA A 93 21.17 25.29 6.05
C ALA A 93 21.18 25.70 7.54
N PHE A 94 21.54 24.82 8.44
CA PHE A 94 21.67 25.13 9.87
C PHE A 94 22.82 26.13 10.16
N ALA A 95 23.80 26.17 9.29
CA ALA A 95 24.97 27.08 9.42
C ALA A 95 24.81 28.41 8.65
N ASP A 96 23.68 28.67 8.01
CA ASP A 96 23.45 29.79 7.08
C ASP A 96 24.50 29.86 5.95
N LYS A 97 24.94 28.68 5.46
CA LYS A 97 25.96 28.53 4.41
C LYS A 97 25.43 27.74 3.19
N SER A 98 24.14 27.85 2.93
CA SER A 98 23.54 27.20 1.77
C SER A 98 24.29 27.57 0.49
N LYS A 99 24.59 26.55 -0.33
CA LYS A 99 25.28 26.71 -1.61
C LYS A 99 24.34 27.16 -2.74
N LEU A 100 23.04 27.11 -2.47
CA LEU A 100 21.97 27.54 -3.39
C LEU A 100 21.20 28.67 -2.73
N SER A 101 20.79 29.65 -3.53
CA SER A 101 19.83 30.65 -3.11
C SER A 101 18.45 30.06 -2.93
N ASP A 102 17.56 30.73 -2.22
CA ASP A 102 16.18 30.29 -2.02
C ASP A 102 15.45 30.07 -3.36
N GLN A 103 15.71 30.94 -4.35
CA GLN A 103 15.15 30.81 -5.69
C GLN A 103 15.67 29.55 -6.42
N GLU A 104 16.95 29.26 -6.33
CA GLU A 104 17.52 28.03 -6.94
C GLU A 104 17.01 26.78 -6.26
N ILE A 105 16.83 26.80 -4.92
CA ILE A 105 16.21 25.70 -4.19
C ILE A 105 14.79 25.46 -4.69
N GLU A 106 13.97 26.52 -4.78
CA GLU A 106 12.58 26.42 -5.26
C GLU A 106 12.51 25.85 -6.69
N GLN A 107 13.28 26.40 -7.62
CA GLN A 107 13.32 25.94 -9.01
C GLN A 107 13.77 24.48 -9.11
N THR A 108 14.79 24.10 -8.34
CA THR A 108 15.32 22.73 -8.30
C THR A 108 14.27 21.75 -7.77
N LEU A 109 13.55 22.12 -6.71
CA LEU A 109 12.50 21.30 -6.13
C LEU A 109 11.30 21.15 -7.08
N GLN A 110 10.89 22.20 -7.79
CA GLN A 110 9.83 22.13 -8.81
C GLN A 110 10.21 21.20 -9.97
N ALA A 111 11.45 21.33 -10.46
CA ALA A 111 11.96 20.44 -11.51
C ALA A 111 12.04 18.99 -11.02
N PHE A 112 12.45 18.79 -9.77
CA PHE A 112 12.51 17.47 -9.15
C PHE A 112 11.12 16.85 -8.98
N GLU A 113 10.13 17.62 -8.50
CA GLU A 113 8.73 17.18 -8.38
C GLU A 113 8.18 16.71 -9.75
N THR A 114 8.41 17.49 -10.79
CA THR A 114 8.03 17.13 -12.16
C THR A 114 8.68 15.81 -12.61
N ARG A 115 9.96 15.64 -12.31
CA ARG A 115 10.70 14.41 -12.62
C ARG A 115 10.13 13.21 -11.87
N VAL A 116 9.82 13.35 -10.58
CA VAL A 116 9.21 12.28 -9.77
C VAL A 116 7.84 11.90 -10.32
N LYS A 117 7.00 12.89 -10.63
CA LYS A 117 5.67 12.66 -11.20
C LYS A 117 5.75 11.91 -12.54
N THR A 118 6.65 12.34 -13.44
CA THR A 118 6.86 11.68 -14.72
C THR A 118 7.34 10.23 -14.55
N ALA A 119 8.31 9.99 -13.66
CA ALA A 119 8.82 8.66 -13.39
C ALA A 119 7.75 7.74 -12.78
N ALA A 120 6.92 8.27 -11.88
CA ALA A 120 5.80 7.52 -11.29
C ALA A 120 4.76 7.14 -12.35
N GLN A 121 4.42 8.07 -13.24
CA GLN A 121 3.50 7.83 -14.35
C GLN A 121 4.03 6.73 -15.28
N GLN A 122 5.27 6.84 -15.72
CA GLN A 122 5.91 5.85 -16.59
C GLN A 122 5.98 4.48 -15.94
N LYS A 123 6.30 4.43 -14.64
CA LYS A 123 6.31 3.16 -13.92
C LYS A 123 4.92 2.54 -13.85
N MET A 124 3.91 3.33 -13.55
CA MET A 124 2.52 2.86 -13.48
C MET A 124 2.06 2.30 -14.84
N GLU A 125 2.34 3.00 -15.94
CA GLU A 125 2.01 2.55 -17.29
C GLU A 125 2.73 1.24 -17.65
N LYS A 126 4.01 1.16 -17.33
CA LYS A 126 4.80 -0.06 -17.53
C LYS A 126 4.25 -1.23 -16.71
N ASP A 127 4.01 -1.02 -15.42
CA ASP A 127 3.48 -2.05 -14.51
C ASP A 127 2.08 -2.51 -14.98
N ALA A 128 1.23 -1.58 -15.45
CA ALA A 128 -0.08 -1.90 -16.00
C ALA A 128 0.02 -2.77 -17.27
N ALA A 129 0.87 -2.38 -18.22
CA ALA A 129 1.10 -3.14 -19.45
C ALA A 129 1.66 -4.55 -19.17
N GLU A 130 2.62 -4.66 -18.24
CA GLU A 130 3.15 -5.95 -17.82
C GLU A 130 2.09 -6.83 -17.16
N ASN A 131 1.26 -6.25 -16.28
CA ASN A 131 0.20 -6.98 -15.60
C ASN A 131 -0.88 -7.43 -16.58
N GLU A 132 -1.24 -6.59 -17.55
CA GLU A 132 -2.19 -6.96 -18.61
C GLU A 132 -1.65 -8.13 -19.45
N ALA A 133 -0.40 -8.05 -19.89
CA ALA A 133 0.22 -9.11 -20.68
C ALA A 133 0.31 -10.44 -19.91
N LYS A 134 0.76 -10.39 -18.64
CA LYS A 134 0.82 -11.57 -17.75
C LYS A 134 -0.57 -12.13 -17.48
N GLY A 135 -1.55 -11.26 -17.20
CA GLY A 135 -2.94 -11.66 -16.98
C GLY A 135 -3.57 -12.30 -18.19
N LYS A 136 -3.33 -11.73 -19.39
CA LYS A 136 -3.79 -12.32 -20.65
C LYS A 136 -3.18 -13.70 -20.90
N ALA A 137 -1.87 -13.83 -20.76
CA ALA A 137 -1.18 -15.10 -20.95
C ALA A 137 -1.69 -16.17 -19.97
N TYR A 138 -1.92 -15.81 -18.71
CA TYR A 138 -2.48 -16.70 -17.71
C TYR A 138 -3.90 -17.15 -18.08
N ARG A 139 -4.78 -16.21 -18.46
CA ARG A 139 -6.16 -16.53 -18.89
C ARG A 139 -6.18 -17.43 -20.12
N ASP A 140 -5.36 -17.14 -21.11
CA ASP A 140 -5.28 -17.95 -22.34
C ASP A 140 -4.78 -19.38 -22.05
N ALA A 141 -3.81 -19.53 -21.14
CA ALA A 141 -3.35 -20.84 -20.69
C ALA A 141 -4.39 -21.57 -19.85
N TYR A 142 -5.09 -20.86 -18.94
CA TYR A 142 -6.12 -21.47 -18.11
C TYR A 142 -7.32 -21.92 -18.92
N ALA A 143 -7.76 -21.14 -19.93
CA ALA A 143 -8.87 -21.48 -20.81
C ALA A 143 -8.68 -22.80 -21.58
N LYS A 144 -7.42 -23.21 -21.79
CA LYS A 144 -7.08 -24.47 -22.47
C LYS A 144 -7.14 -25.70 -21.56
N LYS A 145 -7.29 -25.52 -20.25
CA LYS A 145 -7.36 -26.64 -19.31
C LYS A 145 -8.69 -27.37 -19.41
N GLN A 146 -8.61 -28.70 -19.25
CA GLN A 146 -9.81 -29.54 -19.30
C GLN A 146 -10.84 -29.14 -18.22
N GLY A 147 -12.10 -29.03 -18.62
CA GLY A 147 -13.22 -28.69 -17.73
C GLY A 147 -13.37 -27.18 -17.44
N VAL A 148 -12.49 -26.34 -17.98
CA VAL A 148 -12.66 -24.87 -17.86
C VAL A 148 -13.75 -24.38 -18.80
N LYS A 149 -14.62 -23.54 -18.27
CA LYS A 149 -15.69 -22.86 -19.00
C LYS A 149 -15.45 -21.35 -18.98
N LYS A 150 -15.94 -20.68 -20.02
CA LYS A 150 -15.87 -19.22 -20.14
C LYS A 150 -17.29 -18.65 -20.12
N ALA A 151 -17.54 -17.73 -19.22
CA ALA A 151 -18.77 -16.96 -19.17
C ALA A 151 -18.74 -15.79 -20.18
N ASN A 152 -19.90 -15.18 -20.44
CA ASN A 152 -20.03 -14.07 -21.41
C ASN A 152 -19.21 -12.85 -21.03
N SER A 153 -18.99 -12.58 -19.76
CA SER A 153 -18.11 -11.52 -19.23
C SER A 153 -16.63 -11.76 -19.47
N GLY A 154 -16.26 -12.99 -19.85
CA GLY A 154 -14.87 -13.43 -19.94
C GLY A 154 -14.33 -14.09 -18.67
N LEU A 155 -15.14 -14.24 -17.62
CA LEU A 155 -14.81 -15.02 -16.44
C LEU A 155 -14.54 -16.47 -16.84
N LEU A 156 -13.41 -17.01 -16.39
CA LEU A 156 -13.08 -18.41 -16.57
C LEU A 156 -13.28 -19.15 -15.25
N TYR A 157 -13.93 -20.30 -15.32
CA TYR A 157 -14.16 -21.10 -14.14
C TYR A 157 -14.11 -22.59 -14.43
N LYS A 158 -13.85 -23.38 -13.42
CA LYS A 158 -13.88 -24.85 -13.49
C LYS A 158 -14.62 -25.38 -12.26
N VAL A 159 -15.52 -26.31 -12.46
CA VAL A 159 -16.18 -27.04 -11.38
C VAL A 159 -15.25 -28.17 -10.96
N GLU A 160 -14.75 -28.12 -9.73
CA GLU A 160 -13.92 -29.21 -9.18
C GLU A 160 -14.79 -30.33 -8.59
N LYS A 161 -15.88 -29.95 -7.93
CA LYS A 161 -16.85 -30.89 -7.38
C LYS A 161 -18.26 -30.37 -7.58
N ALA A 162 -19.09 -31.13 -8.26
CA ALA A 162 -20.47 -30.73 -8.56
C ALA A 162 -21.34 -30.72 -7.29
N GLY A 163 -22.11 -29.64 -7.13
CA GLY A 163 -23.14 -29.54 -6.10
C GLY A 163 -24.49 -30.11 -6.56
N THR A 164 -25.37 -30.37 -5.60
CA THR A 164 -26.70 -30.95 -5.84
C THR A 164 -27.87 -29.99 -5.57
N GLY A 165 -27.61 -28.87 -4.88
CA GLY A 165 -28.64 -27.88 -4.53
C GLY A 165 -28.99 -26.91 -5.66
N GLU A 166 -29.81 -25.94 -5.33
CA GLU A 166 -30.18 -24.86 -6.25
C GLU A 166 -29.04 -23.81 -6.32
N ALA A 167 -28.97 -23.12 -7.46
CA ALA A 167 -28.11 -21.97 -7.63
C ALA A 167 -28.73 -20.73 -6.96
N PRO A 168 -27.95 -19.87 -6.31
CA PRO A 168 -28.47 -18.69 -5.65
C PRO A 168 -28.89 -17.60 -6.64
N LYS A 169 -29.82 -16.74 -6.20
CA LYS A 169 -30.29 -15.55 -6.92
C LYS A 169 -29.51 -14.32 -6.49
N ASP A 170 -29.60 -13.23 -7.27
CA ASP A 170 -28.89 -11.97 -6.99
C ASP A 170 -29.18 -11.40 -5.58
N SER A 171 -30.39 -11.55 -5.08
CA SER A 171 -30.80 -11.05 -3.76
C SER A 171 -30.44 -11.97 -2.60
N ASP A 172 -29.90 -13.15 -2.87
CA ASP A 172 -29.65 -14.13 -1.83
C ASP A 172 -28.37 -13.82 -1.04
N THR A 173 -28.40 -14.18 0.22
CA THR A 173 -27.21 -14.21 1.06
C THR A 173 -26.58 -15.59 0.97
N VAL A 174 -25.30 -15.62 0.64
CA VAL A 174 -24.52 -16.85 0.55
C VAL A 174 -23.48 -16.93 1.65
N VAL A 175 -23.15 -18.14 2.05
CA VAL A 175 -22.08 -18.45 3.01
C VAL A 175 -21.06 -19.31 2.31
N VAL A 176 -19.84 -18.79 2.14
CA VAL A 176 -18.79 -19.47 1.36
C VAL A 176 -17.47 -19.49 2.10
N ASN A 177 -16.73 -20.58 1.93
CA ASN A 177 -15.31 -20.60 2.14
C ASN A 177 -14.59 -20.32 0.83
N TYR A 178 -13.53 -19.55 0.88
CA TYR A 178 -12.76 -19.22 -0.31
C TYR A 178 -11.29 -18.96 0.01
N LYS A 179 -10.49 -19.06 -1.04
CA LYS A 179 -9.09 -18.70 -1.03
C LYS A 179 -8.79 -17.90 -2.28
N GLY A 180 -8.37 -16.65 -2.10
CA GLY A 180 -7.98 -15.73 -3.17
C GLY A 180 -6.47 -15.70 -3.36
N THR A 181 -6.01 -15.95 -4.60
CA THR A 181 -4.59 -15.86 -4.94
C THR A 181 -4.40 -15.03 -6.21
N LEU A 182 -3.28 -14.32 -6.29
CA LEU A 182 -2.83 -13.70 -7.53
C LEU A 182 -2.27 -14.77 -8.49
N ILE A 183 -1.99 -14.36 -9.72
CA ILE A 183 -1.47 -15.28 -10.76
C ILE A 183 -0.07 -15.81 -10.44
N ASP A 184 0.70 -15.12 -9.59
CA ASP A 184 2.00 -15.55 -9.07
C ASP A 184 1.90 -16.51 -7.87
N GLY A 185 0.66 -16.84 -7.46
CA GLY A 185 0.37 -17.71 -6.31
C GLY A 185 0.32 -17.02 -4.96
N LYS A 186 0.61 -15.72 -4.89
CA LYS A 186 0.51 -14.95 -3.66
C LYS A 186 -0.94 -14.89 -3.18
N GLU A 187 -1.19 -15.39 -1.98
CA GLU A 187 -2.48 -15.32 -1.33
C GLU A 187 -2.76 -13.89 -0.86
N PHE A 188 -3.93 -13.36 -1.18
CA PHE A 188 -4.36 -12.04 -0.72
C PHE A 188 -5.54 -12.10 0.23
N ASP A 189 -6.32 -13.20 0.21
CA ASP A 189 -7.40 -13.42 1.15
C ASP A 189 -7.76 -14.91 1.25
N ASN A 190 -8.16 -15.34 2.48
CA ASN A 190 -8.44 -16.75 2.75
C ASN A 190 -9.36 -16.90 3.98
N SER A 191 -10.58 -17.38 3.78
CA SER A 191 -11.54 -17.61 4.86
C SER A 191 -11.11 -18.73 5.81
N TYR A 192 -10.39 -19.73 5.31
CA TYR A 192 -9.89 -20.82 6.14
C TYR A 192 -8.85 -20.36 7.17
N THR A 193 -8.02 -19.38 6.79
CA THR A 193 -7.04 -18.78 7.72
C THR A 193 -7.73 -17.95 8.80
N ARG A 194 -8.87 -17.33 8.50
CA ARG A 194 -9.70 -16.61 9.48
C ARG A 194 -10.48 -17.55 10.41
N GLY A 195 -10.63 -18.83 10.03
CA GLY A 195 -11.37 -19.82 10.80
C GLY A 195 -12.88 -19.78 10.64
N GLU A 196 -13.41 -18.91 9.78
CA GLU A 196 -14.85 -18.75 9.55
C GLU A 196 -15.17 -18.47 8.08
N PRO A 197 -16.31 -18.98 7.56
CA PRO A 197 -16.78 -18.64 6.22
C PRO A 197 -17.25 -17.19 6.15
N LEU A 198 -17.25 -16.63 4.95
CA LEU A 198 -17.76 -15.30 4.67
C LEU A 198 -19.23 -15.37 4.27
N SER A 199 -20.06 -14.54 4.93
CA SER A 199 -21.48 -14.38 4.61
C SER A 199 -21.72 -13.01 3.97
N PHE A 200 -22.35 -12.97 2.78
CA PHE A 200 -22.64 -11.72 2.08
C PHE A 200 -23.79 -11.89 1.07
N ARG A 201 -24.41 -10.77 0.69
CA ARG A 201 -25.37 -10.73 -0.40
C ARG A 201 -24.65 -10.71 -1.75
N LEU A 202 -25.18 -11.42 -2.74
CA LEU A 202 -24.57 -11.53 -4.06
C LEU A 202 -24.55 -10.21 -4.85
N ASP A 203 -25.50 -9.32 -4.60
CA ASP A 203 -25.57 -8.00 -5.23
C ASP A 203 -24.59 -6.98 -4.62
N GLY A 204 -23.93 -7.31 -3.51
CA GLY A 204 -22.99 -6.44 -2.79
C GLY A 204 -21.51 -6.73 -3.03
N VAL A 205 -21.15 -7.63 -3.94
CA VAL A 205 -19.77 -8.04 -4.21
C VAL A 205 -19.31 -7.67 -5.62
N ILE A 206 -18.03 -7.88 -5.91
CA ILE A 206 -17.47 -7.59 -7.24
C ILE A 206 -18.16 -8.44 -8.33
N PRO A 207 -18.32 -7.91 -9.57
CA PRO A 207 -19.07 -8.57 -10.64
C PRO A 207 -18.68 -10.03 -10.92
N GLY A 208 -17.37 -10.32 -10.87
CA GLY A 208 -16.89 -11.69 -11.09
C GLY A 208 -17.36 -12.68 -10.02
N TRP A 209 -17.56 -12.24 -8.79
CA TRP A 209 -18.14 -13.07 -7.72
C TRP A 209 -19.63 -13.24 -7.91
N THR A 210 -20.37 -12.17 -8.18
CA THR A 210 -21.80 -12.23 -8.47
C THR A 210 -22.08 -13.20 -9.61
N GLU A 211 -21.37 -13.08 -10.72
CA GLU A 211 -21.55 -13.98 -11.87
C GLU A 211 -21.10 -15.41 -11.57
N GLY A 212 -19.93 -15.57 -10.95
CA GLY A 212 -19.37 -16.87 -10.62
C GLY A 212 -20.26 -17.65 -9.66
N LEU A 213 -20.74 -17.01 -8.60
CA LEU A 213 -21.54 -17.65 -7.57
C LEU A 213 -22.98 -17.97 -8.00
N LYS A 214 -23.59 -17.18 -8.90
CA LYS A 214 -24.91 -17.52 -9.48
C LYS A 214 -24.92 -18.81 -10.28
N ASN A 215 -23.77 -19.24 -10.75
CA ASN A 215 -23.63 -20.50 -11.46
C ASN A 215 -23.23 -21.66 -10.55
N ILE A 216 -23.02 -21.43 -9.25
CA ILE A 216 -22.65 -22.43 -8.25
C ILE A 216 -23.94 -23.02 -7.65
N LYS A 217 -24.00 -24.34 -7.59
CA LYS A 217 -25.01 -25.04 -6.82
C LYS A 217 -24.55 -25.19 -5.38
N ARG A 218 -25.50 -25.31 -4.44
CA ARG A 218 -25.17 -25.58 -3.04
C ARG A 218 -24.25 -26.80 -2.93
N SER A 219 -23.21 -26.70 -2.12
CA SER A 219 -22.17 -27.72 -1.92
C SER A 219 -21.28 -27.98 -3.14
N GLU A 220 -21.19 -27.04 -4.07
CA GLU A 220 -20.26 -27.08 -5.20
C GLU A 220 -18.92 -26.43 -4.87
N GLU A 221 -17.84 -27.00 -5.39
CA GLU A 221 -16.50 -26.41 -5.33
C GLU A 221 -16.08 -25.92 -6.71
N ARG A 222 -15.58 -24.69 -6.78
CA ARG A 222 -15.10 -24.06 -8.02
C ARG A 222 -13.74 -23.39 -7.89
N ARG A 223 -13.07 -23.35 -8.99
CA ARG A 223 -11.84 -22.57 -9.20
C ARG A 223 -12.02 -21.58 -10.35
#